data_042788266afbfdb270b4b7ce45fee7b1
#
_entry.id   042788266afbfdb270b4b7ce45fee7b1
#
_cell.length_a   1.000
_cell.length_b   1.000
_cell.length_c   1.000
_cell.angle_alpha   90.00
_cell.angle_beta   90.00
_cell.angle_gamma   90.00
#
_symmetry.space_group_name_H-M   'P 1'
#
loop_
_entity.id
_entity.type
_entity.pdbx_description
1 polymer ?
#
loop_
_entity_poly.entity_id
_entity_poly.type
_entity_poly.pdbx_seq_one_letter_code
_entity_poly.pdbx_strand_id
1 'polypeptide(L)'
;DFFANPQRARDTAVMGEVLELRLIEELREGQGATYSPSVVYNHSLVWPGWGYVSASVEIPPAGLPAFFTDVKKIAADLRDKEISADELARAKKPRLEQIAKARETNGYWLNELSGAQSDPRRLDATRALISGTERVTAQDVRRAAQAVLRDDNMWMLEIRPEAGK
;
A
#
# COMPACT_ATOMS: atom_id res chain seq x y z
N ASP A 1 1.58 -11.67 -13.37
CA ASP A 1 0.18 -11.51 -13.83
C ASP A 1 -0.73 -11.40 -12.59
N PHE A 2 -1.45 -10.28 -12.47
CA PHE A 2 -2.40 -10.04 -11.38
C PHE A 2 -3.45 -11.16 -11.27
N PHE A 3 -3.99 -11.58 -12.40
CA PHE A 3 -5.05 -12.59 -12.42
C PHE A 3 -4.56 -14.01 -12.17
N ALA A 4 -3.26 -14.28 -12.25
CA ALA A 4 -2.70 -15.57 -11.83
C ALA A 4 -2.70 -15.71 -10.30
N ASN A 5 -2.53 -14.62 -9.57
CA ASN A 5 -2.58 -14.60 -8.11
C ASN A 5 -3.12 -13.26 -7.57
N PRO A 6 -4.44 -13.03 -7.63
CA PRO A 6 -5.04 -11.81 -7.11
C PRO A 6 -4.86 -11.63 -5.60
N GLN A 7 -4.61 -12.71 -4.85
CA GLN A 7 -4.36 -12.64 -3.42
C GLN A 7 -3.08 -11.88 -3.09
N ARG A 8 -2.02 -12.08 -3.87
CA ARG A 8 -0.76 -11.33 -3.71
C ARG A 8 -0.96 -9.81 -3.76
N ALA A 9 -1.85 -9.33 -4.62
CA ALA A 9 -2.18 -7.90 -4.68
C ALA A 9 -2.86 -7.41 -3.39
N ARG A 10 -3.74 -8.23 -2.80
CA ARG A 10 -4.41 -7.91 -1.53
C ARG A 10 -3.44 -7.91 -0.36
N ASP A 11 -2.55 -8.90 -0.32
CA ASP A 11 -1.49 -8.99 0.69
C ASP A 11 -0.59 -7.73 0.63
N THR A 12 -0.19 -7.33 -0.57
CA THR A 12 0.63 -6.13 -0.79
C THR A 12 -0.15 -4.85 -0.45
N ALA A 13 -1.45 -4.79 -0.74
CA ALA A 13 -2.26 -3.64 -0.39
C ALA A 13 -2.40 -3.49 1.13
N VAL A 14 -2.66 -4.57 1.87
CA VAL A 14 -2.71 -4.51 3.35
C VAL A 14 -1.33 -4.19 3.93
N MET A 15 -0.25 -4.70 3.36
CA MET A 15 1.12 -4.31 3.73
C MET A 15 1.33 -2.80 3.53
N GLY A 16 0.82 -2.22 2.45
CA GLY A 16 0.86 -0.77 2.21
C GLY A 16 0.13 0.03 3.30
N GLU A 17 -1.06 -0.42 3.73
CA GLU A 17 -1.80 0.21 4.84
C GLU A 17 -1.00 0.16 6.16
N VAL A 18 -0.31 -0.95 6.44
CA VAL A 18 0.56 -1.07 7.62
C VAL A 18 1.75 -0.13 7.52
N LEU A 19 2.38 -0.04 6.36
CA LEU A 19 3.48 0.90 6.12
C LEU A 19 3.04 2.35 6.36
N GLU A 20 1.86 2.72 5.86
CA GLU A 20 1.29 4.06 6.06
C GLU A 20 1.03 4.36 7.53
N LEU A 21 0.42 3.42 8.27
CA LEU A 21 0.19 3.58 9.71
C LEU A 21 1.48 3.82 10.48
N ARG A 22 2.53 3.04 10.20
CA ARG A 22 3.83 3.20 10.85
C ARG A 22 4.51 4.52 10.49
N LEU A 23 4.40 4.96 9.24
CA LEU A 23 4.91 6.26 8.83
C LEU A 23 4.19 7.41 9.54
N ILE A 24 2.87 7.33 9.69
CA ILE A 24 2.09 8.33 10.43
C ILE A 24 2.53 8.38 11.89
N GLU A 25 2.70 7.22 12.54
CA GLU A 25 3.14 7.13 13.94
C GLU A 25 4.56 7.72 14.11
N GLU A 26 5.54 7.32 13.29
CA GLU A 26 6.93 7.80 13.36
C GLU A 26 7.02 9.33 13.12
N LEU A 27 6.29 9.86 12.14
CA LEU A 27 6.30 11.31 11.86
C LEU A 27 5.65 12.14 12.96
N ARG A 28 4.61 11.62 13.61
CA ARG A 28 3.97 12.30 14.75
C ARG A 28 4.87 12.34 15.98
N GLU A 29 5.50 11.22 16.31
CA GLU A 29 6.37 11.10 17.49
C GLU A 29 7.72 11.80 17.30
N GLY A 30 8.33 11.68 16.11
CA GLY A 30 9.67 12.18 15.84
C GLY A 30 9.76 13.66 15.54
N GLN A 31 8.72 14.28 14.97
CA GLN A 31 8.80 15.63 14.41
C GLN A 31 7.70 16.58 14.89
N GLY A 32 6.74 16.12 15.69
CA GLY A 32 5.62 16.95 16.16
C GLY A 32 4.78 17.56 15.03
N ALA A 33 4.83 16.95 13.85
CA ALA A 33 4.36 17.56 12.63
C ALA A 33 3.02 17.00 12.17
N THR A 34 2.19 17.87 11.64
CA THR A 34 0.87 17.57 11.03
C THR A 34 1.00 16.98 9.63
N TYR A 35 2.07 16.28 9.31
CA TYR A 35 2.26 15.72 7.98
C TYR A 35 1.49 14.41 7.84
N SER A 36 0.85 14.26 6.69
CA SER A 36 0.12 13.05 6.33
C SER A 36 0.88 12.33 5.22
N PRO A 37 1.72 11.35 5.55
CA PRO A 37 2.29 10.49 4.53
C PRO A 37 1.16 9.72 3.83
N SER A 38 1.38 9.37 2.58
CA SER A 38 0.48 8.56 1.80
C SER A 38 1.24 7.38 1.21
N VAL A 39 0.66 6.20 1.30
CA VAL A 39 1.20 4.99 0.67
C VAL A 39 0.23 4.50 -0.40
N VAL A 40 0.73 4.40 -1.62
CA VAL A 40 -0.03 3.94 -2.78
C VAL A 40 0.55 2.62 -3.25
N TYR A 41 -0.31 1.64 -3.42
CA TYR A 41 -0.02 0.41 -4.11
C TYR A 41 -0.66 0.40 -5.50
N ASN A 42 0.13 0.11 -6.51
CA ASN A 42 -0.34 -0.04 -7.88
C ASN A 42 0.15 -1.37 -8.47
N HIS A 43 -0.73 -2.06 -9.18
CA HIS A 43 -0.42 -3.24 -9.96
C HIS A 43 -0.99 -3.09 -11.37
N SER A 44 -0.23 -3.52 -12.35
CA SER A 44 -0.70 -3.47 -13.73
C SER A 44 -1.64 -4.62 -14.04
N LEU A 45 -2.77 -4.31 -14.67
CA LEU A 45 -3.66 -5.29 -15.28
C LEU A 45 -3.24 -5.64 -16.72
N VAL A 46 -2.30 -4.87 -17.29
CA VAL A 46 -1.85 -4.99 -18.69
C VAL A 46 -0.46 -5.62 -18.77
N TRP A 47 0.47 -5.14 -17.94
CA TRP A 47 1.87 -5.60 -17.96
C TRP A 47 2.09 -6.64 -16.87
N PRO A 48 2.24 -7.93 -17.21
CA PRO A 48 2.46 -8.98 -16.22
C PRO A 48 3.70 -8.71 -15.38
N GLY A 49 3.56 -8.85 -14.05
CA GLY A 49 4.67 -8.68 -13.12
C GLY A 49 5.07 -7.24 -12.83
N TRP A 50 4.44 -6.25 -13.45
CA TRP A 50 4.72 -4.85 -13.15
C TRP A 50 3.79 -4.29 -12.08
N GLY A 51 4.38 -3.56 -11.15
CA GLY A 51 3.68 -2.86 -10.08
C GLY A 51 4.68 -2.16 -9.17
N TYR A 52 4.18 -1.29 -8.30
CA TYR A 52 5.01 -0.57 -7.32
C TYR A 52 4.23 -0.27 -6.05
N VAL A 53 4.97 -0.03 -4.97
CA VAL A 53 4.50 0.63 -3.76
C VAL A 53 5.26 1.94 -3.65
N SER A 54 4.57 3.05 -3.47
CA SER A 54 5.19 4.35 -3.24
C SER A 54 4.73 4.93 -1.91
N ALA A 55 5.67 5.46 -1.12
CA ALA A 55 5.40 6.27 0.05
C ALA A 55 5.81 7.72 -0.28
N SER A 56 4.92 8.66 -0.04
CA SER A 56 5.14 10.08 -0.29
C SER A 56 4.73 10.93 0.90
N VAL A 57 5.40 12.06 1.08
CA VAL A 57 5.06 13.04 2.11
C VAL A 57 5.47 14.44 1.65
N GLU A 58 4.71 15.43 2.05
CA GLU A 58 5.10 16.84 1.92
C GLU A 58 5.62 17.32 3.27
N ILE A 59 6.93 17.62 3.33
CA ILE A 59 7.62 18.06 4.54
C ILE A 59 8.65 19.16 4.22
N PRO A 60 9.07 19.98 5.19
CA PRO A 60 10.18 20.90 4.99
C PRO A 60 11.45 20.16 4.56
N PRO A 61 12.31 20.78 3.72
CA PRO A 61 13.52 20.14 3.21
C PRO A 61 14.44 19.54 4.29
N ALA A 62 14.48 20.16 5.47
CA ALA A 62 15.27 19.68 6.60
C ALA A 62 14.80 18.29 7.14
N GLY A 63 13.54 17.93 6.96
CA GLY A 63 12.97 16.65 7.39
C GLY A 63 13.21 15.50 6.42
N LEU A 64 13.59 15.76 5.16
CA LEU A 64 13.73 14.74 4.12
C LEU A 64 14.70 13.61 4.48
N PRO A 65 15.91 13.84 5.03
CA PRO A 65 16.81 12.75 5.38
C PRO A 65 16.24 11.82 6.45
N ALA A 66 15.51 12.37 7.43
CA ALA A 66 14.85 11.59 8.47
C ALA A 66 13.74 10.72 7.86
N PHE A 67 12.88 11.28 7.02
CA PHE A 67 11.83 10.54 6.35
C PHE A 67 12.36 9.32 5.57
N PHE A 68 13.41 9.49 4.76
CA PHE A 68 14.00 8.37 4.02
C PHE A 68 14.61 7.32 4.95
N THR A 69 15.17 7.74 6.07
CA THR A 69 15.69 6.81 7.09
C THR A 69 14.55 6.01 7.73
N ASP A 70 13.45 6.67 8.07
CA ASP A 70 12.28 6.06 8.69
C ASP A 70 11.60 5.07 7.73
N VAL A 71 11.43 5.43 6.46
CA VAL A 71 10.90 4.51 5.42
C VAL A 71 11.75 3.24 5.34
N LYS A 72 13.08 3.36 5.30
CA LYS A 72 13.98 2.20 5.23
C LYS A 72 13.91 1.34 6.49
N LYS A 73 13.90 1.96 7.67
CA LYS A 73 13.77 1.28 8.96
C LYS A 73 12.47 0.49 9.05
N ILE A 74 11.35 1.12 8.70
CA ILE A 74 10.02 0.49 8.72
C ILE A 74 9.95 -0.65 7.69
N ALA A 75 10.49 -0.44 6.49
CA ALA A 75 10.55 -1.47 5.45
C ALA A 75 11.36 -2.69 5.89
N ALA A 76 12.52 -2.48 6.54
CA ALA A 76 13.33 -3.55 7.10
C ALA A 76 12.58 -4.32 8.20
N ASP A 77 11.95 -3.62 9.12
CA ASP A 77 11.20 -4.24 10.22
C ASP A 77 10.00 -5.07 9.71
N LEU A 78 9.30 -4.59 8.69
CA LEU A 78 8.20 -5.34 8.05
C LEU A 78 8.68 -6.61 7.32
N ARG A 79 9.91 -6.62 6.79
CA ARG A 79 10.51 -7.82 6.19
C ARG A 79 10.94 -8.85 7.25
N ASP A 80 11.42 -8.37 8.38
CA ASP A 80 12.08 -9.20 9.38
C ASP A 80 11.11 -9.77 10.41
N LYS A 81 10.05 -9.03 10.77
CA LYS A 81 9.11 -9.38 11.82
C LYS A 81 7.67 -9.43 11.33
N GLU A 82 6.89 -10.31 11.95
CA GLU A 82 5.45 -10.29 11.79
C GLU A 82 4.83 -9.16 12.63
N ILE A 83 3.81 -8.53 12.08
CA ILE A 83 3.04 -7.50 12.78
C ILE A 83 2.11 -8.11 13.82
N SER A 84 1.69 -7.34 14.80
CA SER A 84 0.71 -7.78 15.80
C SER A 84 -0.70 -7.94 15.21
N ALA A 85 -1.53 -8.72 15.88
CA ALA A 85 -2.94 -8.89 15.50
C ALA A 85 -3.71 -7.55 15.56
N ASP A 86 -3.38 -6.67 16.51
CA ASP A 86 -3.97 -5.33 16.63
C ASP A 86 -3.59 -4.45 15.44
N GLU A 87 -2.31 -4.42 15.09
CA GLU A 87 -1.81 -3.64 13.95
C GLU A 87 -2.45 -4.12 12.63
N LEU A 88 -2.56 -5.43 12.44
CA LEU A 88 -3.25 -6.01 11.29
C LEU A 88 -4.72 -5.59 11.24
N ALA A 89 -5.42 -5.61 12.38
CA ALA A 89 -6.82 -5.19 12.46
C ALA A 89 -6.99 -3.70 12.14
N ARG A 90 -6.11 -2.84 12.66
CA ARG A 90 -6.11 -1.39 12.38
C ARG A 90 -5.87 -1.09 10.90
N ALA A 91 -5.03 -1.85 10.22
CA ALA A 91 -4.80 -1.70 8.79
C ALA A 91 -5.99 -2.20 7.95
N LYS A 92 -6.55 -3.35 8.29
CA LYS A 92 -7.61 -3.99 7.48
C LYS A 92 -8.97 -3.32 7.60
N LYS A 93 -9.35 -2.86 8.80
CA LYS A 93 -10.69 -2.35 9.06
C LYS A 93 -11.08 -1.16 8.19
N PRO A 94 -10.30 -0.06 8.13
CA PRO A 94 -10.62 1.08 7.27
C PRO A 94 -10.70 0.70 5.79
N ARG A 95 -9.79 -0.16 5.34
CA ARG A 95 -9.77 -0.64 3.97
C ARG A 95 -11.04 -1.42 3.61
N LEU A 96 -11.49 -2.33 4.45
CA LEU A 96 -12.73 -3.08 4.24
C LEU A 96 -13.96 -2.16 4.22
N GLU A 97 -14.02 -1.18 5.12
CA GLU A 97 -15.07 -0.15 5.14
C GLU A 97 -15.06 0.69 3.86
N GLN A 98 -13.89 1.06 3.37
CA GLN A 98 -13.72 1.81 2.11
C GLN A 98 -14.20 1.01 0.90
N ILE A 99 -13.84 -0.29 0.81
CA ILE A 99 -14.30 -1.18 -0.25
C ILE A 99 -15.83 -1.33 -0.18
N ALA A 100 -16.41 -1.52 1.01
CA ALA A 100 -17.85 -1.65 1.19
C ALA A 100 -18.57 -0.39 0.69
N LYS A 101 -18.14 0.80 1.12
CA LYS A 101 -18.71 2.09 0.66
C LYS A 101 -18.55 2.31 -0.84
N ALA A 102 -17.38 2.00 -1.41
CA ALA A 102 -17.15 2.14 -2.84
C ALA A 102 -18.14 1.30 -3.67
N ARG A 103 -18.45 0.09 -3.20
CA ARG A 103 -19.39 -0.82 -3.88
C ARG A 103 -20.86 -0.34 -3.88
N GLU A 104 -21.20 0.68 -3.11
CA GLU A 104 -22.51 1.32 -3.13
C GLU A 104 -22.64 2.32 -4.30
N THR A 105 -21.56 2.62 -5.00
CA THR A 105 -21.51 3.65 -6.05
C THR A 105 -21.53 3.05 -7.45
N ASN A 106 -22.23 3.72 -8.36
CA ASN A 106 -22.22 3.35 -9.77
C ASN A 106 -20.83 3.46 -10.40
N GLY A 107 -20.02 4.43 -9.98
CA GLY A 107 -18.66 4.63 -10.47
C GLY A 107 -17.75 3.43 -10.20
N TYR A 108 -17.87 2.83 -9.02
CA TYR A 108 -17.17 1.58 -8.71
C TYR A 108 -17.51 0.48 -9.71
N TRP A 109 -18.80 0.19 -9.91
CA TRP A 109 -19.22 -0.90 -10.78
C TRP A 109 -18.89 -0.65 -12.25
N LEU A 110 -18.99 0.58 -12.72
CA LEU A 110 -18.57 0.94 -14.08
C LEU A 110 -17.07 0.67 -14.28
N ASN A 111 -16.23 1.00 -13.29
CA ASN A 111 -14.80 0.73 -13.36
C ASN A 111 -14.48 -0.77 -13.31
N GLU A 112 -15.05 -1.48 -12.33
CA GLU A 112 -14.76 -2.91 -12.12
C GLU A 112 -15.27 -3.80 -13.25
N LEU A 113 -16.42 -3.47 -13.84
CA LEU A 113 -17.01 -4.21 -14.96
C LEU A 113 -16.44 -3.81 -16.31
N SER A 114 -15.74 -2.67 -16.37
CA SER A 114 -15.02 -2.26 -17.58
C SER A 114 -13.99 -3.33 -17.96
N GLY A 115 -14.07 -3.82 -19.17
CA GLY A 115 -13.20 -4.88 -19.67
C GLY A 115 -13.51 -6.30 -19.17
N ALA A 116 -14.53 -6.50 -18.34
CA ALA A 116 -14.93 -7.84 -17.88
C ALA A 116 -15.44 -8.74 -19.01
N GLN A 117 -15.95 -8.16 -20.09
CA GLN A 117 -16.30 -8.91 -21.30
C GLN A 117 -15.06 -9.45 -22.02
N SER A 118 -13.95 -8.72 -21.98
CA SER A 118 -12.69 -9.12 -22.60
C SER A 118 -11.88 -10.07 -21.72
N ASP A 119 -12.00 -9.93 -20.39
CA ASP A 119 -11.32 -10.79 -19.42
C ASP A 119 -12.25 -11.14 -18.24
N PRO A 120 -12.95 -12.30 -18.31
CA PRO A 120 -13.88 -12.72 -17.24
C PRO A 120 -13.23 -12.89 -15.87
N ARG A 121 -11.91 -13.09 -15.79
CA ARG A 121 -11.17 -13.22 -14.52
C ARG A 121 -11.31 -11.96 -13.63
N ARG A 122 -11.62 -10.81 -14.22
CA ARG A 122 -11.93 -9.56 -13.50
C ARG A 122 -13.13 -9.73 -12.56
N LEU A 123 -14.16 -10.43 -13.00
CA LEU A 123 -15.35 -10.66 -12.16
C LEU A 123 -15.03 -11.47 -10.92
N ASP A 124 -14.20 -12.51 -11.05
CA ASP A 124 -13.81 -13.36 -9.93
C ASP A 124 -12.89 -12.60 -8.96
N ALA A 125 -11.98 -11.78 -9.49
CA ALA A 125 -11.15 -10.91 -8.67
C ALA A 125 -12.00 -9.89 -7.87
N THR A 126 -12.99 -9.25 -8.51
CA THR A 126 -13.89 -8.29 -7.88
C THR A 126 -14.79 -8.95 -6.83
N ARG A 127 -15.35 -10.13 -7.12
CA ARG A 127 -16.18 -10.90 -6.16
C ARG A 127 -15.39 -11.28 -4.91
N ALA A 128 -14.14 -11.71 -5.09
CA ALA A 128 -13.27 -12.17 -4.01
C ALA A 128 -12.52 -11.03 -3.29
N LEU A 129 -12.76 -9.75 -3.61
CA LEU A 129 -11.99 -8.63 -3.06
C LEU A 129 -12.12 -8.52 -1.53
N ILE A 130 -13.35 -8.52 -1.01
CA ILE A 130 -13.60 -8.41 0.45
C ILE A 130 -13.05 -9.65 1.15
N SER A 131 -13.53 -10.84 0.79
CA SER A 131 -13.11 -12.09 1.45
C SER A 131 -11.62 -12.35 1.33
N GLY A 132 -11.00 -11.95 0.23
CA GLY A 132 -9.55 -12.04 0.05
C GLY A 132 -8.77 -11.07 0.95
N THR A 133 -9.30 -9.85 1.17
CA THR A 133 -8.72 -8.89 2.11
C THR A 133 -8.88 -9.36 3.57
N GLU A 134 -10.03 -9.93 3.92
CA GLU A 134 -10.27 -10.50 5.25
C GLU A 134 -9.30 -11.63 5.60
N ARG A 135 -8.94 -12.46 4.63
CA ARG A 135 -8.02 -13.60 4.82
C ARG A 135 -6.57 -13.22 5.02
N VAL A 136 -6.15 -11.99 4.71
CA VAL A 136 -4.76 -11.56 4.88
C VAL A 136 -4.31 -11.73 6.32
N THR A 137 -3.19 -12.40 6.52
CA THR A 137 -2.56 -12.66 7.82
C THR A 137 -1.31 -11.81 8.03
N ALA A 138 -0.79 -11.77 9.26
CA ALA A 138 0.49 -11.10 9.57
C ALA A 138 1.65 -11.70 8.77
N GLN A 139 1.65 -13.02 8.57
CA GLN A 139 2.63 -13.71 7.74
C GLN A 139 2.53 -13.30 6.27
N ASP A 140 1.32 -13.08 5.74
CA ASP A 140 1.13 -12.62 4.36
C ASP A 140 1.66 -11.20 4.16
N VAL A 141 1.44 -10.32 5.13
CA VAL A 141 2.02 -8.96 5.15
C VAL A 141 3.54 -9.03 5.12
N ARG A 142 4.15 -9.85 5.97
CA ARG A 142 5.61 -10.05 5.97
C ARG A 142 6.13 -10.59 4.64
N ARG A 143 5.48 -11.59 4.05
CA ARG A 143 5.85 -12.12 2.73
C ARG A 143 5.73 -11.07 1.63
N ALA A 144 4.69 -10.24 1.68
CA ALA A 144 4.54 -9.12 0.75
C ALA A 144 5.67 -8.10 0.90
N ALA A 145 6.04 -7.74 2.14
CA ALA A 145 7.16 -6.85 2.42
C ALA A 145 8.49 -7.40 1.89
N GLN A 146 8.77 -8.69 2.12
CA GLN A 146 9.97 -9.36 1.60
C GLN A 146 10.04 -9.37 0.07
N ALA A 147 8.89 -9.44 -0.59
CA ALA A 147 8.82 -9.47 -2.05
C ALA A 147 8.96 -8.08 -2.69
N VAL A 148 8.47 -7.02 -2.01
CA VAL A 148 8.28 -5.69 -2.61
C VAL A 148 9.19 -4.64 -2.01
N LEU A 149 9.34 -4.60 -0.68
CA LEU A 149 10.12 -3.57 0.03
C LEU A 149 11.60 -3.95 0.10
N ARG A 150 12.25 -4.05 -1.06
CA ARG A 150 13.65 -4.48 -1.16
C ARG A 150 14.56 -3.28 -1.36
N ASP A 151 15.70 -3.26 -0.69
CA ASP A 151 16.66 -2.15 -0.76
C ASP A 151 17.32 -2.04 -2.15
N ASP A 152 17.51 -3.17 -2.84
CA ASP A 152 18.07 -3.24 -4.19
C ASP A 152 17.07 -2.84 -5.30
N ASN A 153 15.81 -2.61 -4.94
CA ASN A 153 14.73 -2.22 -5.85
C ASN A 153 14.01 -0.94 -5.38
N MET A 154 14.64 -0.19 -4.47
CA MET A 154 14.10 1.06 -3.95
C MET A 154 14.61 2.24 -4.78
N TRP A 155 13.67 3.10 -5.18
CA TRP A 155 13.96 4.36 -5.81
C TRP A 155 13.47 5.51 -4.94
N MET A 156 14.26 6.57 -4.82
CA MET A 156 13.94 7.74 -3.99
C MET A 156 13.94 8.99 -4.86
N LEU A 157 12.85 9.77 -4.75
CA LEU A 157 12.68 11.04 -5.43
C LEU A 157 12.50 12.15 -4.41
N GLU A 158 13.26 13.21 -4.59
CA GLU A 158 13.16 14.43 -3.83
C GLU A 158 12.82 15.60 -4.76
N ILE A 159 11.75 16.33 -4.45
CA ILE A 159 11.32 17.51 -5.16
C ILE A 159 11.48 18.70 -4.21
N ARG A 160 12.33 19.66 -4.58
CA ARG A 160 12.56 20.90 -3.83
C ARG A 160 12.07 22.11 -4.60
N PRO A 161 11.60 23.16 -3.91
CA PRO A 161 11.38 24.44 -4.60
C PRO A 161 12.68 24.97 -5.18
N GLU A 162 12.58 25.68 -6.28
CA GLU A 162 13.71 26.36 -6.89
C GLU A 162 14.27 27.45 -5.93
N ALA A 163 15.58 27.45 -5.71
CA ALA A 163 16.20 28.42 -4.82
C ALA A 163 15.98 29.84 -5.36
N GLY A 164 15.26 30.68 -4.63
CA GLY A 164 15.12 32.10 -4.93
C GLY A 164 13.80 32.57 -5.56
N LYS A 165 12.72 31.76 -5.48
CA LYS A 165 11.36 32.25 -5.73
C LYS A 165 10.52 32.29 -4.48
#